data_f2c73e6d5477b191287c0d234a8a5a3e
#
_entry.id   f2c73e6d5477b191287c0d234a8a5a3e
#
_cell.length_a   1.000
_cell.length_b   1.000
_cell.length_c   1.000
_cell.angle_alpha   90.00
_cell.angle_beta   90.00
_cell.angle_gamma   90.00
#
_symmetry.space_group_name_H-M   'P 1'
#
loop_
_entity.id
_entity.type
_entity.pdbx_description
1 polymer ?
#
loop_
_entity_poly.entity_id
_entity_poly.type
_entity_poly.pdbx_seq_one_letter_code
_entity_poly.pdbx_strand_id
1 'polypeptide(L)'
;MRQRVKLIVFVLFVALAASVLGLSFLTRPAAAKPAFMDRYDRDPYSKATLRGHCTVCHVGRGGGERNDFGEAFEDAGYRITPRLRQRFPTVFEPEPAAPGR
;
A
#
# COMPACT_ATOMS: atom_id res chain seq x y z
N MET A 1 -23.06 5.28 50.49
CA MET A 1 -23.60 4.95 49.16
C MET A 1 -23.12 5.88 48.06
N ARG A 2 -23.19 7.20 48.26
CA ARG A 2 -22.76 8.15 47.21
C ARG A 2 -21.30 8.03 46.83
N GLN A 3 -20.40 7.76 47.74
CA GLN A 3 -18.96 7.58 47.45
C GLN A 3 -18.68 6.32 46.65
N ARG A 4 -19.37 5.21 46.99
CA ARG A 4 -19.20 3.94 46.24
C ARG A 4 -19.69 4.06 44.80
N VAL A 5 -20.78 4.76 44.57
CA VAL A 5 -21.32 4.99 43.22
C VAL A 5 -20.36 5.85 42.42
N LYS A 6 -19.80 6.92 43.00
CA LYS A 6 -18.78 7.76 42.36
C LYS A 6 -17.53 6.98 41.98
N LEU A 7 -17.09 6.09 42.84
CA LEU A 7 -15.92 5.22 42.59
C LEU A 7 -16.19 4.26 41.44
N ILE A 8 -17.36 3.61 41.43
CA ILE A 8 -17.76 2.68 40.38
C ILE A 8 -17.85 3.41 39.04
N VAL A 9 -18.49 4.57 38.99
CA VAL A 9 -18.58 5.39 37.75
C VAL A 9 -17.20 5.80 37.26
N PHE A 10 -16.32 6.20 38.16
CA PHE A 10 -14.95 6.57 37.80
C PHE A 10 -14.16 5.39 37.22
N VAL A 11 -14.24 4.22 37.86
CA VAL A 11 -13.56 3.00 37.39
C VAL A 11 -14.10 2.58 36.02
N LEU A 12 -15.40 2.64 35.80
CA LEU A 12 -16.01 2.32 34.49
C LEU A 12 -15.56 3.32 33.43
N PHE A 13 -15.46 4.60 33.76
CA PHE A 13 -15.00 5.63 32.83
C PHE A 13 -13.55 5.42 32.42
N VAL A 14 -12.68 5.11 33.38
CA VAL A 14 -11.26 4.82 33.11
C VAL A 14 -11.09 3.56 32.28
N ALA A 15 -11.86 2.50 32.56
CA ALA A 15 -11.84 1.25 31.79
C ALA A 15 -12.31 1.48 30.35
N LEU A 16 -13.33 2.29 30.14
CA LEU A 16 -13.83 2.64 28.81
C LEU A 16 -12.81 3.45 28.01
N ALA A 17 -12.19 4.45 28.65
CA ALA A 17 -11.13 5.27 28.03
C ALA A 17 -9.92 4.42 27.64
N ALA A 18 -9.48 3.51 28.50
CA ALA A 18 -8.39 2.59 28.21
C ALA A 18 -8.71 1.66 27.05
N SER A 19 -9.95 1.16 26.95
CA SER A 19 -10.39 0.30 25.85
C SER A 19 -10.38 1.04 24.51
N VAL A 20 -10.83 2.28 24.46
CA VAL A 20 -10.81 3.11 23.26
C VAL A 20 -9.38 3.39 22.80
N LEU A 21 -8.47 3.72 23.72
CA LEU A 21 -7.06 3.93 23.40
C LEU A 21 -6.38 2.65 22.92
N GLY A 22 -6.67 1.50 23.53
CA GLY A 22 -6.16 0.21 23.10
C GLY A 22 -6.61 -0.17 21.69
N LEU A 23 -7.89 0.05 21.36
CA LEU A 23 -8.44 -0.16 20.03
C LEU A 23 -7.76 0.75 18.99
N SER A 24 -7.47 1.99 19.32
CA SER A 24 -6.79 2.91 18.43
C SER A 24 -5.36 2.45 18.09
N PHE A 25 -4.66 1.84 19.03
CA PHE A 25 -3.34 1.24 18.77
C PHE A 25 -3.42 -0.01 17.89
N LEU A 26 -4.44 -0.85 18.09
CA LEU A 26 -4.63 -2.09 17.32
C LEU A 26 -5.10 -1.82 15.89
N THR A 27 -5.81 -0.71 15.65
CA THR A 27 -6.33 -0.34 14.33
C THR A 27 -5.42 0.57 13.54
N ARG A 28 -4.25 0.97 14.08
CA ARG A 28 -3.24 1.62 13.25
C ARG A 28 -2.88 0.69 12.11
N PRO A 29 -3.15 1.06 10.84
CA PRO A 29 -2.64 0.27 9.75
C PRO A 29 -1.12 0.24 9.91
N ALA A 30 -0.57 -0.94 10.17
CA ALA A 30 0.81 -1.19 9.80
C ALA A 30 0.94 -0.63 8.41
N ALA A 31 2.03 0.13 8.11
CA ALA A 31 2.24 0.73 6.80
C ALA A 31 2.01 -0.33 5.72
N ALA A 32 0.74 -0.54 5.37
CA ALA A 32 0.34 -1.52 4.40
C ALA A 32 0.80 -1.04 3.04
N LYS A 33 1.59 -1.84 2.36
CA LYS A 33 1.88 -1.61 0.95
C LYS A 33 0.55 -1.39 0.23
N PRO A 34 0.40 -0.31 -0.53
CA PRO A 34 -0.76 -0.17 -1.39
C PRO A 34 -0.91 -1.40 -2.30
N ALA A 35 -2.14 -1.87 -2.47
CA ALA A 35 -2.42 -3.09 -3.26
C ALA A 35 -1.84 -3.02 -4.67
N PHE A 36 -1.76 -1.83 -5.27
CA PHE A 36 -1.23 -1.65 -6.62
C PHE A 36 0.30 -1.77 -6.68
N MET A 37 0.99 -1.32 -5.65
CA MET A 37 2.43 -1.53 -5.51
C MET A 37 2.74 -3.03 -5.40
N ASP A 38 1.92 -3.78 -4.69
CA ASP A 38 2.07 -5.21 -4.55
C ASP A 38 1.95 -5.93 -5.91
N ARG A 39 1.06 -5.48 -6.79
CA ARG A 39 0.96 -6.02 -8.15
C ARG A 39 2.23 -5.82 -8.96
N TYR A 40 2.85 -4.64 -8.86
CA TYR A 40 4.14 -4.40 -9.50
C TYR A 40 5.24 -5.28 -8.89
N ASP A 41 5.34 -5.32 -7.57
CA ASP A 41 6.40 -6.06 -6.86
C ASP A 41 6.34 -7.56 -7.14
N ARG A 42 5.14 -8.12 -7.34
CA ARG A 42 4.94 -9.54 -7.64
C ARG A 42 5.09 -9.89 -9.11
N ASP A 43 5.15 -8.91 -9.98
CA ASP A 43 5.37 -9.20 -11.40
C ASP A 43 6.77 -9.80 -11.61
N PRO A 44 6.88 -10.95 -12.31
CA PRO A 44 8.17 -11.59 -12.53
C PRO A 44 9.18 -10.74 -13.30
N TYR A 45 8.72 -9.76 -14.06
CA TYR A 45 9.58 -8.87 -14.84
C TYR A 45 9.81 -7.51 -14.20
N SER A 46 9.27 -7.25 -13.02
CA SER A 46 9.58 -6.02 -12.29
C SER A 46 11.05 -5.99 -11.89
N LYS A 47 11.70 -4.84 -12.01
CA LYS A 47 13.09 -4.69 -11.59
C LYS A 47 13.21 -4.84 -10.09
N ALA A 48 14.02 -5.78 -9.63
CA ALA A 48 14.21 -6.06 -8.21
C ALA A 48 14.63 -4.83 -7.40
N THR A 49 15.47 -3.97 -8.00
CA THR A 49 15.97 -2.74 -7.38
C THR A 49 14.89 -1.68 -7.18
N LEU A 50 13.77 -1.78 -7.88
CA LEU A 50 12.67 -0.82 -7.82
C LEU A 50 11.49 -1.30 -6.99
N ARG A 51 11.48 -2.55 -6.59
CA ARG A 51 10.38 -3.11 -5.77
C ARG A 51 10.29 -2.39 -4.43
N GLY A 52 9.08 -2.09 -4.01
CA GLY A 52 8.83 -1.39 -2.76
C GLY A 52 9.04 0.12 -2.79
N HIS A 53 9.36 0.71 -3.94
CA HIS A 53 9.59 2.14 -4.08
C HIS A 53 8.37 2.87 -4.64
N CYS A 54 7.90 3.89 -3.95
CA CYS A 54 6.78 4.73 -4.40
C CYS A 54 7.10 5.47 -5.71
N THR A 55 8.38 5.73 -5.98
CA THR A 55 8.85 6.43 -7.17
C THR A 55 8.65 5.66 -8.47
N VAL A 56 8.30 4.38 -8.42
CA VAL A 56 7.90 3.61 -9.61
C VAL A 56 6.65 4.21 -10.26
N CYS A 57 5.67 4.61 -9.46
CA CYS A 57 4.39 5.15 -9.93
C CYS A 57 4.22 6.66 -9.68
N HIS A 58 5.00 7.23 -8.77
CA HIS A 58 4.87 8.63 -8.35
C HIS A 58 6.16 9.41 -8.57
N VAL A 59 6.02 10.71 -8.80
CA VAL A 59 7.17 11.61 -8.99
C VAL A 59 7.96 11.79 -7.70
N GLY A 60 7.28 11.80 -6.53
CA GLY A 60 7.91 12.01 -5.24
C GLY A 60 7.97 10.74 -4.39
N ARG A 61 8.85 10.72 -3.40
CA ARG A 61 9.07 9.57 -2.50
C ARG A 61 7.87 9.22 -1.62
N GLY A 62 7.01 10.19 -1.32
CA GLY A 62 5.85 10.03 -0.46
C GLY A 62 4.54 9.74 -1.17
N GLY A 63 4.58 9.48 -2.47
CA GLY A 63 3.38 9.40 -3.30
C GLY A 63 3.02 10.78 -3.88
N GLY A 64 1.73 11.05 -4.12
CA GLY A 64 1.27 12.30 -4.70
C GLY A 64 1.09 12.19 -6.22
N GLU A 65 1.68 13.11 -6.99
CA GLU A 65 1.56 13.13 -8.44
C GLU A 65 2.12 11.86 -9.08
N ARG A 66 1.36 11.27 -10.01
CA ARG A 66 1.79 10.09 -10.74
C ARG A 66 2.74 10.45 -11.88
N ASN A 67 3.71 9.57 -12.10
CA ASN A 67 4.55 9.64 -13.29
C ASN A 67 3.86 8.93 -14.47
N ASP A 68 4.51 8.91 -15.63
CA ASP A 68 3.95 8.31 -16.85
C ASP A 68 3.58 6.83 -16.66
N PHE A 69 4.40 6.07 -15.96
CA PHE A 69 4.08 4.67 -15.66
C PHE A 69 2.87 4.55 -14.74
N GLY A 70 2.78 5.37 -13.69
CA GLY A 70 1.65 5.37 -12.76
C GLY A 70 0.32 5.66 -13.46
N GLU A 71 0.31 6.63 -14.38
CA GLU A 71 -0.86 6.96 -15.20
C GLU A 71 -1.24 5.83 -16.16
N ALA A 72 -0.27 5.26 -16.85
CA ALA A 72 -0.51 4.15 -17.77
C ALA A 72 -0.98 2.89 -17.04
N PHE A 73 -0.47 2.64 -15.85
CA PHE A 73 -0.89 1.53 -15.00
C PHE A 73 -2.35 1.69 -14.56
N GLU A 74 -2.75 2.88 -14.16
CA GLU A 74 -4.15 3.19 -13.86
C GLU A 74 -5.05 3.00 -15.09
N ASP A 75 -4.64 3.53 -16.24
CA ASP A 75 -5.39 3.41 -17.50
C ASP A 75 -5.56 1.95 -17.93
N ALA A 76 -4.61 1.09 -17.59
CA ALA A 76 -4.70 -0.36 -17.81
C ALA A 76 -5.56 -1.09 -16.77
N GLY A 77 -6.25 -0.36 -15.90
CA GLY A 77 -7.04 -0.95 -14.81
C GLY A 77 -6.18 -1.61 -13.74
N TYR A 78 -4.97 -1.12 -13.53
CA TYR A 78 -3.98 -1.68 -12.61
C TYR A 78 -3.60 -3.13 -12.94
N ARG A 79 -3.61 -3.47 -14.22
CA ARG A 79 -3.17 -4.76 -14.75
C ARG A 79 -1.83 -4.59 -15.45
N ILE A 80 -0.89 -5.46 -15.13
CA ILE A 80 0.40 -5.48 -15.82
C ILE A 80 0.28 -6.43 -17.01
N THR A 81 0.37 -5.85 -18.20
CA THR A 81 0.28 -6.56 -19.47
C THR A 81 1.63 -6.57 -20.18
N PRO A 82 1.87 -7.50 -21.15
CA PRO A 82 3.07 -7.46 -21.98
C PRO A 82 3.27 -6.10 -22.65
N ARG A 83 2.20 -5.48 -23.13
CA ARG A 83 2.25 -4.16 -23.76
C ARG A 83 2.74 -3.08 -22.79
N LEU A 84 2.27 -3.11 -21.54
CA LEU A 84 2.70 -2.18 -20.50
C LEU A 84 4.18 -2.34 -20.20
N ARG A 85 4.65 -3.58 -20.06
CA ARG A 85 6.08 -3.87 -19.82
C ARG A 85 6.96 -3.37 -20.96
N GLN A 86 6.56 -3.58 -22.20
CA GLN A 86 7.29 -3.12 -23.39
C GLN A 86 7.37 -1.59 -23.46
N ARG A 87 6.32 -0.92 -23.05
CA ARG A 87 6.26 0.53 -23.04
C ARG A 87 7.18 1.17 -21.98
N PHE A 88 7.46 0.46 -20.89
CA PHE A 88 8.23 0.98 -19.76
C PHE A 88 9.45 0.12 -19.43
N PRO A 89 10.44 0.05 -20.33
CA PRO A 89 11.64 -0.76 -20.09
C PRO A 89 12.50 -0.26 -18.94
N THR A 90 12.25 0.96 -18.44
CA THR A 90 12.95 1.52 -17.29
C THR A 90 12.49 0.90 -15.96
N VAL A 91 11.28 0.36 -15.90
CA VAL A 91 10.71 -0.24 -14.67
C VAL A 91 10.50 -1.74 -14.78
N PHE A 92 10.69 -2.33 -15.96
CA PHE A 92 10.57 -3.76 -16.18
C PHE A 92 11.83 -4.34 -16.83
N GLU A 93 12.18 -5.57 -16.47
CA GLU A 93 13.15 -6.36 -17.20
C GLU A 93 12.59 -6.79 -18.55
N PRO A 94 13.47 -7.00 -19.56
CA PRO A 94 12.98 -7.47 -20.86
C PRO A 94 12.27 -8.82 -20.73
N GLU A 95 11.07 -8.89 -21.28
CA GLU A 95 10.33 -10.13 -21.36
C GLU A 95 10.89 -10.95 -22.52
N PRO A 96 11.22 -12.24 -22.32
CA PRO A 96 11.68 -13.08 -23.43
C PRO A 96 10.59 -13.22 -24.50
N ALA A 97 11.02 -13.24 -25.74
CA ALA A 97 10.08 -13.47 -26.86
C ALA A 97 9.32 -14.78 -26.64
N ALA A 98 8.01 -14.77 -26.88
CA ALA A 98 7.19 -15.95 -26.74
C ALA A 98 7.71 -17.07 -27.67
N PRO A 99 8.00 -18.28 -27.15
CA PRO A 99 8.49 -19.38 -28.00
C PRO A 99 7.42 -19.78 -29.02
N GLY A 100 7.85 -20.04 -30.25
CA GLY A 100 6.99 -20.59 -31.28
C GLY A 100 6.13 -19.61 -32.09
N ARG A 101 6.49 -18.35 -32.06
CA ARG A 101 5.83 -17.34 -32.91
C ARG A 101 6.74 -16.74 -33.94
#